data_73d6f029bbd4e8d81d29739659d77c49
#
_entry.id   73d6f029bbd4e8d81d29739659d77c49
#
_cell.length_a   1.000
_cell.length_b   1.000
_cell.length_c   1.000
_cell.angle_alpha   90.00
_cell.angle_beta   90.00
_cell.angle_gamma   90.00
#
_symmetry.space_group_name_H-M   'P 1'
#
loop_
_entity.id
_entity.type
_entity.pdbx_description
1 polymer ?
#
loop_
_entity_poly.entity_id
_entity_poly.type
_entity_poly.pdbx_seq_one_letter_code
_entity_poly.pdbx_strand_id
1 'polypeptide(L)'
;MDALEAGLAYESVGNSVEVFGSDELRGVHPLGKLPAAISDGKPLFESAAIVTAVADLGPEKNLIAKPGSWSRNLHYQWVCFALTEMEPYVHRAEINSTDFVLPEPQHVPAIIEQNSMMYKRAAAVLEAVLGRTDYLIEDRFLATDIIVGYTISWGQEQGLLGEFPNLLAYLERLLRREHCTLKRH
;
A
#
# COMPACT_ATOMS: atom_id res chain seq x y z
N MET A 1 9.58 4.54 1.44
CA MET A 1 10.13 3.22 1.84
C MET A 1 10.81 2.52 0.67
N ASP A 2 10.14 2.29 -0.45
CA ASP A 2 10.64 1.51 -1.60
C ASP A 2 11.97 1.99 -2.20
N ALA A 3 12.11 3.27 -2.52
CA ALA A 3 13.36 3.83 -3.07
C ALA A 3 14.55 3.70 -2.09
N LEU A 4 14.30 3.89 -0.78
CA LEU A 4 15.30 3.72 0.27
C LEU A 4 15.72 2.25 0.42
N GLU A 5 14.75 1.33 0.42
CA GLU A 5 15.02 -0.11 0.46
C GLU A 5 15.76 -0.58 -0.81
N ALA A 6 15.46 0.00 -1.97
CA ALA A 6 16.15 -0.25 -3.22
C ALA A 6 17.54 0.41 -3.31
N GLY A 7 17.90 1.27 -2.37
CA GLY A 7 19.17 2.01 -2.37
C GLY A 7 19.28 3.04 -3.49
N LEU A 8 18.15 3.49 -4.03
CA LEU A 8 18.10 4.46 -5.11
C LEU A 8 18.09 5.89 -4.57
N ALA A 9 18.85 6.75 -5.21
CA ALA A 9 18.76 8.19 -4.97
C ALA A 9 17.44 8.72 -5.59
N TYR A 10 16.74 9.54 -4.84
CA TYR A 10 15.52 10.19 -5.30
C TYR A 10 15.41 11.61 -4.73
N GLU A 11 14.69 12.46 -5.42
CA GLU A 11 14.28 13.76 -4.94
C GLU A 11 12.80 13.71 -4.57
N SER A 12 12.46 14.18 -3.38
CA SER A 12 11.07 14.27 -2.94
C SER A 12 10.57 15.69 -3.18
N VAL A 13 9.55 15.80 -4.02
CA VAL A 13 8.91 17.07 -4.42
C VAL A 13 7.49 17.07 -3.90
N GLY A 14 7.01 18.22 -3.39
CA GLY A 14 5.62 18.35 -2.98
C GLY A 14 5.27 17.62 -1.69
N ASN A 15 6.03 17.89 -0.62
CA ASN A 15 5.81 17.27 0.70
C ASN A 15 4.76 18.02 1.57
N SER A 16 3.94 18.85 0.98
CA SER A 16 2.91 19.62 1.68
C SER A 16 1.52 19.37 1.09
N VAL A 17 0.50 19.73 1.84
CA VAL A 17 -0.90 19.58 1.39
C VAL A 17 -1.22 20.44 0.16
N GLU A 18 -0.45 21.50 -0.09
CA GLU A 18 -0.64 22.37 -1.26
C GLU A 18 -0.35 21.66 -2.58
N VAL A 19 0.37 20.54 -2.57
CA VAL A 19 0.61 19.75 -3.79
C VAL A 19 -0.70 19.19 -4.37
N PHE A 20 -1.66 18.87 -3.50
CA PHE A 20 -2.95 18.37 -3.98
C PHE A 20 -3.67 19.42 -4.81
N GLY A 21 -4.04 19.04 -6.04
CA GLY A 21 -4.70 19.92 -6.98
C GLY A 21 -3.78 20.87 -7.76
N SER A 22 -2.45 20.82 -7.54
CA SER A 22 -1.50 21.59 -8.35
C SER A 22 -1.46 21.10 -9.80
N ASP A 23 -1.10 21.99 -10.74
CA ASP A 23 -0.94 21.63 -12.14
C ASP A 23 0.28 20.72 -12.35
N GLU A 24 1.31 20.86 -11.51
CA GLU A 24 2.48 19.99 -11.52
C GLU A 24 2.08 18.54 -11.21
N LEU A 25 1.30 18.32 -10.15
CA LEU A 25 0.82 16.98 -9.81
C LEU A 25 -0.10 16.41 -10.89
N ARG A 26 -0.97 17.24 -11.50
CA ARG A 26 -1.83 16.81 -12.62
C ARG A 26 -1.04 16.48 -13.87
N GLY A 27 0.12 17.08 -14.06
CA GLY A 27 1.04 16.74 -15.14
C GLY A 27 1.67 15.34 -15.00
N VAL A 28 1.70 14.80 -13.77
CA VAL A 28 2.25 13.46 -13.48
C VAL A 28 1.13 12.44 -13.25
N HIS A 29 0.10 12.80 -12.49
CA HIS A 29 -1.04 11.92 -12.18
C HIS A 29 -2.34 12.51 -12.74
N PRO A 30 -3.05 11.82 -13.64
CA PRO A 30 -4.23 12.39 -14.35
C PRO A 30 -5.38 12.79 -13.42
N LEU A 31 -5.47 12.19 -12.23
CA LEU A 31 -6.45 12.56 -11.21
C LEU A 31 -5.85 13.46 -10.10
N GLY A 32 -4.60 13.93 -10.23
CA GLY A 32 -3.94 14.74 -9.21
C GLY A 32 -3.79 14.06 -7.86
N LYS A 33 -3.53 12.75 -7.85
CA LYS A 33 -3.38 11.94 -6.63
C LYS A 33 -1.91 11.62 -6.34
N LEU A 34 -1.64 11.26 -5.09
CA LEU A 34 -0.38 10.70 -4.64
C LEU A 34 -0.56 9.21 -4.29
N PRO A 35 0.50 8.39 -4.46
CA PRO A 35 1.82 8.77 -4.95
C PRO A 35 1.87 8.96 -6.46
N ALA A 36 2.77 9.83 -6.89
CA ALA A 36 3.12 10.06 -8.28
C ALA A 36 4.65 10.18 -8.37
N ALA A 37 5.25 9.72 -9.45
CA ALA A 37 6.69 9.71 -9.65
C ALA A 37 7.06 10.09 -11.08
N ILE A 38 8.29 10.58 -11.26
CA ILE A 38 8.92 10.74 -12.56
C ILE A 38 10.17 9.86 -12.59
N SER A 39 10.25 8.96 -13.53
CA SER A 39 11.41 8.10 -13.77
C SER A 39 11.92 8.34 -15.19
N ASP A 40 13.20 8.74 -15.31
CA ASP A 40 13.82 9.09 -16.61
C ASP A 40 12.99 10.08 -17.44
N GLY A 41 12.43 11.11 -16.77
CA GLY A 41 11.60 12.13 -17.38
C GLY A 41 10.18 11.68 -17.78
N LYS A 42 9.76 10.47 -17.41
CA LYS A 42 8.44 9.91 -17.72
C LYS A 42 7.58 9.81 -16.47
N PRO A 43 6.31 10.24 -16.53
CA PRO A 43 5.39 10.12 -15.42
C PRO A 43 5.02 8.65 -15.15
N LEU A 44 4.95 8.30 -13.87
CA LEU A 44 4.47 7.01 -13.38
C LEU A 44 3.57 7.26 -12.17
N PHE A 45 2.42 6.66 -12.14
CA PHE A 45 1.46 6.77 -11.04
C PHE A 45 0.92 5.38 -10.67
N GLU A 46 0.09 5.30 -9.66
CA GLU A 46 -0.31 4.10 -8.91
C GLU A 46 0.81 3.53 -8.04
N SER A 47 0.56 3.44 -6.73
CA SER A 47 1.54 2.98 -5.74
C SER A 47 2.17 1.63 -6.09
N ALA A 48 1.36 0.68 -6.54
CA ALA A 48 1.83 -0.65 -6.91
C ALA A 48 2.75 -0.64 -8.14
N ALA A 49 2.45 0.20 -9.15
CA ALA A 49 3.29 0.35 -10.33
C ALA A 49 4.63 0.99 -9.95
N ILE A 50 4.60 2.05 -9.13
CA ILE A 50 5.81 2.75 -8.67
C ILE A 50 6.70 1.81 -7.85
N VAL A 51 6.14 1.13 -6.84
CA VAL A 51 6.90 0.21 -5.98
C VAL A 51 7.51 -0.94 -6.78
N THR A 52 6.75 -1.50 -7.72
CA THR A 52 7.25 -2.57 -8.60
C THR A 52 8.41 -2.09 -9.47
N ALA A 53 8.25 -0.92 -10.12
CA ALA A 53 9.28 -0.36 -10.98
C ALA A 53 10.55 0.00 -10.21
N VAL A 54 10.41 0.61 -9.03
CA VAL A 54 11.55 0.94 -8.14
C VAL A 54 12.30 -0.33 -7.71
N ALA A 55 11.58 -1.39 -7.35
CA ALA A 55 12.20 -2.66 -6.98
C ALA A 55 12.95 -3.32 -8.16
N ASP A 56 12.46 -3.18 -9.39
CA ASP A 56 13.12 -3.66 -10.60
C ASP A 56 14.37 -2.82 -10.97
N LEU A 57 14.43 -1.54 -10.59
CA LEU A 57 15.59 -0.67 -10.80
C LEU A 57 16.76 -0.98 -9.86
N GLY A 58 16.51 -1.61 -8.70
CA GLY A 58 17.54 -2.02 -7.72
C GLY A 58 17.69 -3.54 -7.63
N PRO A 59 18.06 -4.26 -8.71
CA PRO A 59 18.05 -5.73 -8.73
C PRO A 59 19.03 -6.37 -7.72
N GLU A 60 20.09 -5.67 -7.32
CA GLU A 60 21.06 -6.13 -6.32
C GLU A 60 20.46 -6.22 -4.90
N LYS A 61 19.38 -5.51 -4.63
CA LYS A 61 18.66 -5.58 -3.35
C LYS A 61 17.69 -6.73 -3.26
N ASN A 62 17.42 -7.40 -4.38
CA ASN A 62 16.50 -8.55 -4.45
C ASN A 62 15.11 -8.30 -3.83
N LEU A 63 14.59 -7.07 -3.96
CA LEU A 63 13.28 -6.69 -3.41
C LEU A 63 12.11 -7.25 -4.20
N ILE A 64 12.37 -7.79 -5.40
CA ILE A 64 11.36 -8.40 -6.24
C ILE A 64 11.94 -9.58 -7.00
N ALA A 65 11.15 -10.62 -7.21
CA ALA A 65 11.57 -11.79 -7.95
C ALA A 65 11.66 -11.51 -9.46
N LYS A 66 12.50 -12.25 -10.16
CA LYS A 66 12.73 -12.08 -11.61
C LYS A 66 11.43 -12.26 -12.40
N PRO A 67 11.22 -11.46 -13.46
CA PRO A 67 10.11 -11.67 -14.39
C PRO A 67 10.05 -13.13 -14.89
N GLY A 68 8.84 -13.69 -15.01
CA GLY A 68 8.61 -15.07 -15.44
C GLY A 68 8.78 -16.14 -14.34
N SER A 69 9.27 -15.79 -13.16
CA SER A 69 9.30 -16.71 -12.01
C SER A 69 7.93 -16.85 -11.34
N TRP A 70 7.71 -17.98 -10.63
CA TRP A 70 6.49 -18.17 -9.85
C TRP A 70 6.33 -17.11 -8.76
N SER A 71 7.41 -16.76 -8.07
CA SER A 71 7.41 -15.71 -7.05
C SER A 71 7.03 -14.33 -7.61
N ARG A 72 7.37 -14.02 -8.87
CA ARG A 72 6.89 -12.81 -9.55
C ARG A 72 5.37 -12.88 -9.80
N ASN A 73 4.82 -14.04 -10.14
CA ASN A 73 3.38 -14.21 -10.30
C ASN A 73 2.65 -14.03 -8.96
N LEU A 74 3.23 -14.54 -7.86
CA LEU A 74 2.70 -14.30 -6.52
C LEU A 74 2.73 -12.83 -6.12
N HIS A 75 3.77 -12.07 -6.54
CA HIS A 75 3.79 -10.62 -6.34
C HIS A 75 2.55 -9.96 -6.97
N TYR A 76 2.30 -10.22 -8.25
CA TYR A 76 1.12 -9.66 -8.92
C TYR A 76 -0.19 -10.12 -8.25
N GLN A 77 -0.28 -11.39 -7.87
CA GLN A 77 -1.47 -11.93 -7.19
C GLN A 77 -1.77 -11.19 -5.90
N TRP A 78 -0.78 -11.06 -4.99
CA TRP A 78 -1.00 -10.43 -3.70
C TRP A 78 -1.20 -8.92 -3.79
N VAL A 79 -0.50 -8.27 -4.72
CA VAL A 79 -0.71 -6.84 -5.00
C VAL A 79 -2.13 -6.60 -5.53
N CYS A 80 -2.55 -7.35 -6.55
CA CYS A 80 -3.93 -7.24 -7.04
C CYS A 80 -4.94 -7.54 -5.93
N PHE A 81 -4.72 -8.58 -5.12
CA PHE A 81 -5.61 -8.92 -4.02
C PHE A 81 -5.75 -7.76 -3.02
N ALA A 82 -4.64 -7.15 -2.59
CA ALA A 82 -4.70 -6.01 -1.69
C ALA A 82 -5.47 -4.83 -2.29
N LEU A 83 -5.19 -4.49 -3.55
CA LEU A 83 -5.78 -3.32 -4.22
C LEU A 83 -7.25 -3.53 -4.65
N THR A 84 -7.72 -4.77 -4.82
CA THR A 84 -9.10 -5.02 -5.26
C THR A 84 -10.01 -5.56 -4.16
N GLU A 85 -9.47 -6.32 -3.21
CA GLU A 85 -10.24 -7.01 -2.18
C GLU A 85 -10.10 -6.41 -0.77
N MET A 86 -9.16 -5.47 -0.56
CA MET A 86 -8.95 -4.86 0.74
C MET A 86 -9.01 -3.33 0.69
N GLU A 87 -8.12 -2.68 -0.07
CA GLU A 87 -7.98 -1.23 -0.11
C GLU A 87 -9.28 -0.49 -0.43
N PRO A 88 -10.13 -0.92 -1.39
CA PRO A 88 -11.36 -0.22 -1.70
C PRO A 88 -12.32 -0.11 -0.52
N TYR A 89 -12.29 -1.06 0.39
CA TYR A 89 -13.19 -1.06 1.55
C TYR A 89 -12.74 -0.08 2.63
N VAL A 90 -11.45 -0.03 2.96
CA VAL A 90 -10.93 0.95 3.92
C VAL A 90 -10.97 2.36 3.34
N HIS A 91 -10.65 2.53 2.06
CA HIS A 91 -10.72 3.82 1.39
C HIS A 91 -12.16 4.37 1.33
N ARG A 92 -13.14 3.55 0.97
CA ARG A 92 -14.56 3.98 0.96
C ARG A 92 -15.09 4.28 2.36
N ALA A 93 -14.64 3.55 3.38
CA ALA A 93 -15.00 3.86 4.76
C ALA A 93 -14.44 5.24 5.16
N GLU A 94 -13.16 5.53 4.84
CA GLU A 94 -12.55 6.83 5.12
C GLU A 94 -13.24 7.98 4.37
N ILE A 95 -13.52 7.84 3.08
CA ILE A 95 -14.25 8.85 2.29
C ILE A 95 -15.58 9.22 2.93
N ASN A 96 -16.23 8.30 3.63
CA ASN A 96 -17.54 8.48 4.24
C ASN A 96 -17.50 8.71 5.75
N SER A 97 -16.32 8.93 6.31
CA SER A 97 -16.11 9.19 7.74
C SER A 97 -15.25 10.42 8.03
N THR A 98 -14.61 10.99 7.01
CA THR A 98 -13.74 12.17 7.14
C THR A 98 -14.01 13.18 6.03
N ASP A 99 -13.83 14.47 6.31
CA ASP A 99 -14.03 15.55 5.34
C ASP A 99 -12.84 15.76 4.39
N PHE A 100 -11.87 14.86 4.39
CA PHE A 100 -10.65 15.00 3.57
C PHE A 100 -10.93 14.86 2.07
N VAL A 101 -11.83 13.95 1.68
CA VAL A 101 -12.15 13.69 0.25
C VAL A 101 -13.51 14.25 -0.12
N LEU A 102 -14.52 13.99 0.69
CA LEU A 102 -15.89 14.46 0.50
C LEU A 102 -16.36 15.24 1.74
N PRO A 103 -17.10 16.34 1.56
CA PRO A 103 -17.72 17.03 2.69
C PRO A 103 -18.84 16.18 3.31
N GLU A 104 -19.04 16.30 4.62
CA GLU A 104 -19.98 15.53 5.43
C GLU A 104 -21.39 15.34 4.78
N PRO A 105 -22.03 16.35 4.13
CA PRO A 105 -23.34 16.17 3.51
C PRO A 105 -23.37 15.15 2.35
N GLN A 106 -22.21 14.77 1.82
CA GLN A 106 -22.07 13.78 0.76
C GLN A 106 -21.69 12.38 1.29
N HIS A 107 -21.47 12.23 2.60
CA HIS A 107 -21.14 10.94 3.20
C HIS A 107 -22.33 9.99 3.16
N VAL A 108 -22.03 8.69 3.02
CA VAL A 108 -22.98 7.58 3.08
C VAL A 108 -22.56 6.62 4.21
N PRO A 109 -22.82 6.98 5.49
CA PRO A 109 -22.35 6.19 6.63
C PRO A 109 -22.82 4.73 6.62
N ALA A 110 -23.95 4.44 5.99
CA ALA A 110 -24.51 3.09 5.91
C ALA A 110 -23.58 2.06 5.23
N ILE A 111 -22.60 2.51 4.42
CA ILE A 111 -21.66 1.60 3.77
C ILE A 111 -20.47 1.20 4.66
N ILE A 112 -20.22 1.91 5.76
CA ILE A 112 -19.03 1.69 6.59
C ILE A 112 -19.02 0.30 7.19
N GLU A 113 -20.14 -0.15 7.75
CA GLU A 113 -20.27 -1.49 8.32
C GLU A 113 -20.07 -2.59 7.27
N GLN A 114 -20.67 -2.43 6.09
CA GLN A 114 -20.49 -3.37 4.98
C GLN A 114 -19.04 -3.42 4.52
N ASN A 115 -18.39 -2.27 4.37
CA ASN A 115 -16.99 -2.19 3.98
C ASN A 115 -16.08 -2.87 5.03
N SER A 116 -16.33 -2.63 6.33
CA SER A 116 -15.60 -3.28 7.41
C SER A 116 -15.71 -4.81 7.35
N MET A 117 -16.92 -5.33 7.11
CA MET A 117 -17.16 -6.76 6.95
C MET A 117 -16.41 -7.33 5.73
N MET A 118 -16.44 -6.64 4.61
CA MET A 118 -15.75 -7.09 3.38
C MET A 118 -14.23 -7.06 3.54
N TYR A 119 -13.69 -6.00 4.16
CA TYR A 119 -12.26 -5.94 4.50
C TYR A 119 -11.84 -7.12 5.38
N LYS A 120 -12.54 -7.38 6.48
CA LYS A 120 -12.24 -8.48 7.41
C LYS A 120 -12.29 -9.84 6.73
N ARG A 121 -13.22 -10.04 5.80
CA ARG A 121 -13.29 -11.27 5.01
C ARG A 121 -12.02 -11.48 4.16
N ALA A 122 -11.50 -10.43 3.54
CA ALA A 122 -10.25 -10.49 2.79
C ALA A 122 -9.04 -10.62 3.73
N ALA A 123 -9.03 -9.89 4.86
CA ALA A 123 -7.98 -9.96 5.88
C ALA A 123 -7.78 -11.37 6.43
N ALA A 124 -8.87 -12.14 6.62
CA ALA A 124 -8.80 -13.53 7.06
C ALA A 124 -7.98 -14.44 6.13
N VAL A 125 -7.92 -14.14 4.83
CA VAL A 125 -7.09 -14.88 3.86
C VAL A 125 -5.61 -14.64 4.15
N LEU A 126 -5.21 -13.38 4.33
CA LEU A 126 -3.82 -13.03 4.67
C LEU A 126 -3.43 -13.50 6.08
N GLU A 127 -4.35 -13.44 7.04
CA GLU A 127 -4.17 -13.99 8.40
C GLU A 127 -3.76 -15.46 8.35
N ALA A 128 -4.45 -16.27 7.53
CA ALA A 128 -4.14 -17.69 7.39
C ALA A 128 -2.78 -17.95 6.71
N VAL A 129 -2.36 -17.09 5.79
CA VAL A 129 -1.04 -17.19 5.13
C VAL A 129 0.06 -16.79 6.11
N LEU A 130 -0.06 -15.62 6.73
CA LEU A 130 0.93 -15.06 7.65
C LEU A 130 0.99 -15.78 9.02
N GLY A 131 0.07 -16.68 9.29
CA GLY A 131 0.17 -17.63 10.39
C GLY A 131 1.17 -18.78 10.13
N ARG A 132 1.74 -18.88 8.92
CA ARG A 132 2.68 -19.93 8.51
C ARG A 132 4.05 -19.39 8.11
N THR A 133 4.13 -18.14 7.71
CA THR A 133 5.33 -17.46 7.21
C THR A 133 5.42 -16.06 7.79
N ASP A 134 6.63 -15.54 7.86
CA ASP A 134 6.88 -14.17 8.31
C ASP A 134 6.55 -13.13 7.23
N TYR A 135 6.62 -13.51 5.95
CA TYR A 135 6.35 -12.67 4.79
C TYR A 135 5.54 -13.43 3.74
N LEU A 136 4.94 -12.70 2.81
CA LEU A 136 3.98 -13.25 1.84
C LEU A 136 4.62 -14.15 0.78
N ILE A 137 5.88 -13.90 0.41
CA ILE A 137 6.58 -14.59 -0.67
C ILE A 137 7.98 -14.96 -0.22
N GLU A 138 8.39 -16.22 -0.44
CA GLU A 138 9.73 -16.74 -0.13
C GLU A 138 10.16 -16.53 1.34
N ASP A 139 9.21 -16.28 2.23
CA ASP A 139 9.44 -15.99 3.65
C ASP A 139 10.50 -14.89 3.88
N ARG A 140 10.55 -13.91 3.02
CA ARG A 140 11.44 -12.75 3.09
C ARG A 140 10.75 -11.48 2.64
N PHE A 141 11.21 -10.34 3.17
CA PHE A 141 10.67 -9.03 2.81
C PHE A 141 10.89 -8.72 1.32
N LEU A 142 9.80 -8.33 0.65
CA LEU A 142 9.77 -7.96 -0.77
C LEU A 142 8.92 -6.69 -0.98
N ALA A 143 8.97 -6.15 -2.18
CA ALA A 143 8.12 -5.04 -2.62
C ALA A 143 6.62 -5.31 -2.43
N THR A 144 6.21 -6.58 -2.49
CA THR A 144 4.85 -7.03 -2.17
C THR A 144 4.43 -6.61 -0.76
N ASP A 145 5.34 -6.76 0.20
CA ASP A 145 5.06 -6.47 1.61
C ASP A 145 4.93 -4.97 1.88
N ILE A 146 5.54 -4.12 1.06
CA ILE A 146 5.37 -2.67 1.12
C ILE A 146 3.92 -2.29 0.78
N ILE A 147 3.39 -2.86 -0.31
CA ILE A 147 2.04 -2.55 -0.82
C ILE A 147 0.98 -3.14 0.10
N VAL A 148 1.07 -4.44 0.38
CA VAL A 148 0.10 -5.14 1.23
C VAL A 148 0.16 -4.63 2.66
N GLY A 149 1.35 -4.35 3.18
CA GLY A 149 1.55 -3.80 4.52
C GLY A 149 0.91 -2.43 4.69
N TYR A 150 0.95 -1.57 3.66
CA TYR A 150 0.24 -0.29 3.68
C TYR A 150 -1.28 -0.48 3.82
N THR A 151 -1.87 -1.36 3.03
CA THR A 151 -3.31 -1.66 3.10
C THR A 151 -3.71 -2.25 4.46
N ILE A 152 -2.84 -3.10 5.05
CA ILE A 152 -3.05 -3.65 6.40
C ILE A 152 -2.95 -2.54 7.45
N SER A 153 -1.96 -1.64 7.34
CA SER A 153 -1.81 -0.47 8.23
C SER A 153 -3.06 0.40 8.24
N TRP A 154 -3.63 0.65 7.07
CA TRP A 154 -4.87 1.41 6.95
C TRP A 154 -6.06 0.72 7.63
N GLY A 155 -6.16 -0.60 7.52
CA GLY A 155 -7.14 -1.39 8.30
C GLY A 155 -6.92 -1.30 9.82
N GLN A 156 -5.67 -1.23 10.26
CA GLN A 156 -5.33 -1.03 11.67
C GLN A 156 -5.79 0.35 12.18
N GLU A 157 -5.58 1.41 11.40
CA GLU A 157 -6.03 2.76 11.73
C GLU A 157 -7.54 2.85 11.90
N GLN A 158 -8.29 2.02 11.15
CA GLN A 158 -9.75 1.91 11.27
C GLN A 158 -10.21 0.87 12.31
N GLY A 159 -9.31 0.29 13.10
CA GLY A 159 -9.64 -0.66 14.16
C GLY A 159 -10.13 -2.03 13.68
N LEU A 160 -9.81 -2.42 12.44
CA LEU A 160 -10.32 -3.64 11.81
C LEU A 160 -9.47 -4.90 12.08
N LEU A 161 -8.29 -4.75 12.71
CA LEU A 161 -7.35 -5.87 12.88
C LEU A 161 -7.42 -6.59 14.22
N GLY A 162 -8.32 -6.22 15.14
CA GLY A 162 -8.34 -6.77 16.50
C GLY A 162 -8.49 -8.29 16.61
N GLU A 163 -9.03 -8.94 15.59
CA GLU A 163 -9.22 -10.40 15.52
C GLU A 163 -8.15 -11.12 14.66
N PHE A 164 -7.12 -10.39 14.17
CA PHE A 164 -6.09 -10.89 13.25
C PHE A 164 -4.68 -10.75 13.84
N PRO A 165 -4.28 -11.60 14.79
CA PRO A 165 -3.01 -11.47 15.49
C PRO A 165 -1.77 -11.64 14.58
N ASN A 166 -1.85 -12.47 13.53
CA ASN A 166 -0.75 -12.65 12.59
C ASN A 166 -0.55 -11.41 11.71
N LEU A 167 -1.65 -10.74 11.30
CA LEU A 167 -1.58 -9.46 10.59
C LEU A 167 -0.97 -8.36 11.47
N LEU A 168 -1.33 -8.32 12.75
CA LEU A 168 -0.72 -7.39 13.71
C LEU A 168 0.78 -7.65 13.88
N ALA A 169 1.19 -8.91 14.04
CA ALA A 169 2.59 -9.30 14.14
C ALA A 169 3.37 -8.98 12.85
N TYR A 170 2.78 -9.21 11.69
CA TYR A 170 3.35 -8.87 10.40
C TYR A 170 3.52 -7.34 10.25
N LEU A 171 2.49 -6.55 10.56
CA LEU A 171 2.57 -5.10 10.52
C LEU A 171 3.65 -4.57 11.47
N GLU A 172 3.75 -5.09 12.69
CA GLU A 172 4.82 -4.71 13.61
C GLU A 172 6.21 -5.01 13.05
N ARG A 173 6.38 -6.15 12.36
CA ARG A 173 7.65 -6.52 11.71
C ARG A 173 8.02 -5.51 10.62
N LEU A 174 7.05 -5.06 9.82
CA LEU A 174 7.25 -4.04 8.79
C LEU A 174 7.60 -2.67 9.40
N LEU A 175 6.90 -2.27 10.48
CA LEU A 175 7.13 -1.00 11.17
C LEU A 175 8.51 -0.89 11.86
N ARG A 176 9.16 -2.02 12.16
CA ARG A 176 10.51 -2.06 12.73
C ARG A 176 11.62 -1.90 11.69
N ARG A 177 11.29 -1.93 10.40
CA ARG A 177 12.30 -1.75 9.34
C ARG A 177 12.82 -0.32 9.33
N GLU A 178 14.12 -0.17 9.10
CA GLU A 178 14.84 1.12 9.12
C GLU A 178 14.19 2.17 8.20
N HIS A 179 13.77 1.74 7.02
CA HIS A 179 13.21 2.63 6.01
C HIS A 179 11.67 2.70 6.03
N CYS A 180 11.03 2.14 7.04
CA CYS A 180 9.59 2.25 7.17
C CYS A 180 9.17 3.66 7.54
N THR A 181 8.38 4.28 6.67
CA THR A 181 7.85 5.63 6.87
C THR A 181 6.44 5.65 7.48
N LEU A 182 5.81 4.48 7.61
CA LEU A 182 4.55 4.35 8.34
C LEU A 182 4.81 4.67 9.81
N LYS A 183 4.10 5.64 10.36
CA LYS A 183 4.21 5.98 11.79
C LYS A 183 3.13 5.25 12.56
N ARG A 184 3.47 4.82 13.78
CA ARG A 184 2.46 4.46 14.79
C ARG A 184 1.77 5.74 15.21
N HIS A 185 0.50 5.84 14.98
CA HIS A 185 -0.34 6.90 15.52
C HIS A 185 -0.96 6.43 16.83
#